data_ee4450b95e50bbef273d239bf493b4cb
#
_entry.id   ee4450b95e50bbef273d239bf493b4cb
#
_cell.length_a   1.000
_cell.length_b   1.000
_cell.length_c   1.000
_cell.angle_alpha   90.00
_cell.angle_beta   90.00
_cell.angle_gamma   90.00
#
_symmetry.space_group_name_H-M   'P 1'
#
loop_
_entity.id
_entity.type
_entity.pdbx_description
1 polymer ?
#
loop_
_entity_poly.entity_id
_entity_poly.type
_entity_poly.pdbx_seq_one_letter_code
_entity_poly.pdbx_strand_id
1 'polypeptide(L)'
;MANNNFGFSGNVNNYISGLTFKGAWNANTNVPFLQSGVGAAGDYYIVSVAGNTNLDGVIGWQIGDWAIFEGATNQWQKIDNHDIVSYNTIQDEGVSLPQRQVLDFQGIGVDAQDIGGKTVVTILQGLPATAYGLYAQTANSVPVTATIIESSLIGAGLGTLSVPANGFFPGASFRGDFGGVMSAKNNDTIRIRIKSGSVVLADSGPQTLPSITNNVWQCSINFTIRAVGGAGVASIVTLGVFHDTKTSNGTQEGFAWNTVNNTTFDTTGINTLDVTAEWSSNSPLNSIYSDIFVLNKIY
;
A
#
# COMPACT_ATOMS: atom_id res chain seq x y z
N MET A 1 -35.08 -43.14 15.92
CA MET A 1 -34.30 -42.50 14.85
C MET A 1 -35.01 -41.19 14.53
N ALA A 2 -34.43 -40.07 14.93
CA ALA A 2 -35.04 -38.75 14.74
C ALA A 2 -34.80 -38.27 13.31
N ASN A 3 -35.90 -37.99 12.60
CA ASN A 3 -35.92 -37.46 11.25
C ASN A 3 -35.63 -35.93 11.37
N ASN A 4 -34.43 -35.50 11.03
CA ASN A 4 -34.11 -34.08 10.93
C ASN A 4 -34.75 -33.50 9.67
N ASN A 5 -35.93 -32.94 9.83
CA ASN A 5 -36.62 -32.17 8.79
C ASN A 5 -36.04 -30.76 8.77
N PHE A 6 -35.15 -30.45 7.83
CA PHE A 6 -34.76 -29.08 7.53
C PHE A 6 -35.94 -28.41 6.80
N GLY A 7 -36.65 -27.54 7.53
CA GLY A 7 -37.78 -26.81 6.99
C GLY A 7 -37.34 -25.73 6.01
N PHE A 8 -37.31 -26.02 4.72
CA PHE A 8 -37.43 -25.02 3.67
C PHE A 8 -38.93 -24.77 3.44
N SER A 9 -39.40 -23.56 3.69
CA SER A 9 -40.78 -23.18 3.39
C SER A 9 -40.96 -22.93 1.89
N GLY A 10 -41.11 -23.97 1.15
CA GLY A 10 -41.40 -24.01 -0.27
C GLY A 10 -41.18 -25.43 -0.75
N ASN A 11 -42.22 -26.10 -1.13
CA ASN A 11 -42.33 -27.51 -1.56
C ASN A 11 -41.07 -28.15 -2.20
N VAL A 12 -40.01 -28.30 -1.42
CA VAL A 12 -38.77 -28.99 -1.84
C VAL A 12 -39.02 -30.49 -2.03
N ASN A 13 -40.07 -31.04 -1.41
CA ASN A 13 -40.44 -32.45 -1.51
C ASN A 13 -40.83 -32.89 -2.93
N ASN A 14 -41.16 -31.99 -3.84
CA ASN A 14 -41.42 -32.34 -5.23
C ASN A 14 -40.18 -32.39 -6.12
N TYR A 15 -39.05 -31.88 -5.66
CA TYR A 15 -37.84 -31.82 -6.48
C TYR A 15 -36.87 -33.00 -6.23
N ILE A 16 -36.96 -33.68 -5.09
CA ILE A 16 -35.97 -34.65 -4.66
C ILE A 16 -36.40 -36.11 -4.94
N SER A 17 -37.68 -36.39 -5.08
CA SER A 17 -38.13 -37.74 -5.43
C SER A 17 -38.39 -37.80 -6.94
N GLY A 18 -37.43 -38.39 -7.67
CA GLY A 18 -37.63 -38.68 -9.11
C GLY A 18 -36.81 -37.81 -10.06
N LEU A 19 -35.72 -37.19 -9.64
CA LEU A 19 -34.82 -36.48 -10.56
C LEU A 19 -34.13 -37.49 -11.48
N THR A 20 -34.19 -37.24 -12.78
CA THR A 20 -33.57 -38.08 -13.80
C THR A 20 -32.51 -37.22 -14.54
N PHE A 21 -31.25 -37.59 -14.37
CA PHE A 21 -30.15 -36.94 -15.12
C PHE A 21 -30.21 -37.33 -16.59
N LYS A 22 -30.30 -36.33 -17.47
CA LYS A 22 -30.41 -36.50 -18.95
C LYS A 22 -29.11 -36.22 -19.67
N GLY A 23 -28.10 -35.70 -18.97
CA GLY A 23 -26.80 -35.38 -19.56
C GLY A 23 -26.40 -33.91 -19.48
N ALA A 24 -25.38 -33.58 -20.24
CA ALA A 24 -24.89 -32.20 -20.37
C ALA A 24 -25.73 -31.43 -21.42
N TRP A 25 -25.91 -30.12 -21.18
CA TRP A 25 -26.61 -29.22 -22.09
C TRP A 25 -25.73 -28.02 -22.45
N ASN A 26 -25.68 -27.73 -23.75
CA ASN A 26 -25.04 -26.51 -24.24
C ASN A 26 -26.10 -25.41 -24.36
N ALA A 27 -26.10 -24.47 -23.41
CA ALA A 27 -27.07 -23.40 -23.34
C ALA A 27 -26.86 -22.30 -24.40
N ASN A 28 -25.72 -22.28 -25.09
CA ASN A 28 -25.46 -21.35 -26.17
C ASN A 28 -26.10 -21.80 -27.49
N THR A 29 -26.01 -23.11 -27.78
CA THR A 29 -26.51 -23.67 -29.04
C THR A 29 -27.81 -24.48 -28.89
N ASN A 30 -28.29 -24.60 -27.64
CA ASN A 30 -29.46 -25.41 -27.26
C ASN A 30 -29.33 -26.90 -27.72
N VAL A 31 -28.22 -27.54 -27.34
CA VAL A 31 -27.95 -28.95 -27.69
C VAL A 31 -27.64 -29.75 -26.41
N PRO A 32 -28.39 -30.84 -26.13
CA PRO A 32 -29.60 -31.30 -26.85
C PRO A 32 -30.70 -30.23 -26.82
N PHE A 33 -31.59 -30.27 -27.82
CA PHE A 33 -32.66 -29.28 -27.97
C PHE A 33 -33.66 -29.38 -26.79
N LEU A 34 -33.79 -28.31 -26.02
CA LEU A 34 -34.79 -28.12 -24.99
C LEU A 34 -35.81 -27.06 -25.46
N GLN A 35 -37.07 -27.26 -25.14
CA GLN A 35 -38.17 -26.36 -25.53
C GLN A 35 -38.94 -25.93 -24.30
N SER A 36 -39.30 -24.65 -24.22
CA SER A 36 -40.17 -24.11 -23.18
C SER A 36 -41.49 -24.89 -23.07
N GLY A 37 -41.85 -25.23 -21.83
CA GLY A 37 -43.07 -25.98 -21.53
C GLY A 37 -43.05 -27.47 -21.91
N VAL A 38 -41.94 -28.00 -22.40
CA VAL A 38 -41.82 -29.39 -22.85
C VAL A 38 -40.71 -30.14 -22.12
N GLY A 39 -41.09 -31.18 -21.36
CA GLY A 39 -40.17 -32.05 -20.60
C GLY A 39 -40.95 -33.06 -19.77
N ALA A 40 -40.26 -34.00 -19.13
CA ALA A 40 -40.86 -34.88 -18.14
C ALA A 40 -40.52 -34.36 -16.73
N ALA A 41 -41.47 -34.43 -15.82
CA ALA A 41 -41.26 -33.98 -14.44
C ALA A 41 -40.04 -34.62 -13.81
N GLY A 42 -39.11 -33.80 -13.32
CA GLY A 42 -37.84 -34.23 -12.68
C GLY A 42 -36.70 -34.50 -13.66
N ASP A 43 -36.87 -34.39 -14.95
CA ASP A 43 -35.78 -34.42 -15.91
C ASP A 43 -34.86 -33.22 -15.68
N TYR A 44 -33.53 -33.43 -15.61
CA TYR A 44 -32.57 -32.34 -15.50
C TYR A 44 -31.31 -32.52 -16.34
N TYR A 45 -30.78 -31.39 -16.76
CA TYR A 45 -29.51 -31.28 -17.47
C TYR A 45 -28.54 -30.41 -16.69
N ILE A 46 -27.24 -30.68 -16.82
CA ILE A 46 -26.18 -29.81 -16.30
C ILE A 46 -25.63 -29.00 -17.46
N VAL A 47 -25.56 -27.68 -17.26
CA VAL A 47 -25.01 -26.76 -18.27
C VAL A 47 -23.51 -27.00 -18.44
N SER A 48 -23.10 -27.41 -19.64
CA SER A 48 -21.69 -27.63 -19.99
C SER A 48 -21.06 -26.49 -20.75
N VAL A 49 -21.88 -25.65 -21.40
CA VAL A 49 -21.48 -24.42 -22.11
C VAL A 49 -22.47 -23.33 -21.75
N ALA A 50 -21.96 -22.23 -21.20
CA ALA A 50 -22.77 -21.07 -20.84
C ALA A 50 -23.50 -20.47 -22.05
N GLY A 51 -24.70 -19.92 -21.85
CA GLY A 51 -25.49 -19.34 -22.95
C GLY A 51 -26.79 -18.66 -22.51
N ASN A 52 -27.51 -18.13 -23.48
CA ASN A 52 -28.73 -17.34 -23.25
C ASN A 52 -29.99 -17.99 -23.87
N THR A 53 -29.99 -19.29 -24.11
CA THR A 53 -31.22 -19.99 -24.56
C THR A 53 -32.34 -19.70 -23.57
N ASN A 54 -33.44 -19.16 -24.07
CA ASN A 54 -34.60 -18.87 -23.23
C ASN A 54 -35.44 -20.15 -23.06
N LEU A 55 -35.54 -20.63 -21.82
CA LEU A 55 -36.43 -21.71 -21.41
C LEU A 55 -37.42 -21.14 -20.38
N ASP A 56 -38.69 -21.01 -20.77
CA ASP A 56 -39.77 -20.51 -19.91
C ASP A 56 -39.48 -19.16 -19.23
N GLY A 57 -38.74 -18.28 -19.90
CA GLY A 57 -38.33 -16.97 -19.38
C GLY A 57 -36.98 -16.96 -18.64
N VAL A 58 -36.40 -18.13 -18.42
CA VAL A 58 -35.07 -18.25 -17.79
C VAL A 58 -33.99 -18.14 -18.85
N ILE A 59 -33.02 -17.22 -18.62
CA ILE A 59 -31.83 -16.96 -19.46
C ILE A 59 -30.57 -16.87 -18.58
N GLY A 60 -29.40 -16.64 -19.18
CA GLY A 60 -28.17 -16.40 -18.44
C GLY A 60 -27.63 -17.66 -17.77
N TRP A 61 -27.67 -18.78 -18.47
CA TRP A 61 -27.16 -20.06 -17.99
C TRP A 61 -25.61 -20.06 -17.89
N GLN A 62 -25.11 -20.48 -16.75
CA GLN A 62 -23.67 -20.63 -16.52
C GLN A 62 -23.26 -22.10 -16.47
N ILE A 63 -21.98 -22.39 -16.70
CA ILE A 63 -21.45 -23.77 -16.59
C ILE A 63 -21.65 -24.26 -15.14
N GLY A 64 -22.25 -25.45 -15.01
CA GLY A 64 -22.58 -26.04 -13.72
C GLY A 64 -24.01 -25.79 -13.25
N ASP A 65 -24.74 -24.84 -13.83
CA ASP A 65 -26.18 -24.66 -13.57
C ASP A 65 -26.97 -25.93 -13.95
N TRP A 66 -28.07 -26.12 -13.29
CA TRP A 66 -29.00 -27.21 -13.63
C TRP A 66 -30.28 -26.65 -14.22
N ALA A 67 -30.63 -27.14 -15.39
CA ALA A 67 -31.94 -26.94 -15.96
C ALA A 67 -32.85 -28.12 -15.56
N ILE A 68 -33.84 -27.88 -14.72
CA ILE A 68 -34.79 -28.92 -14.21
C ILE A 68 -36.18 -28.63 -14.73
N PHE A 69 -36.89 -29.68 -15.24
CA PHE A 69 -38.26 -29.56 -15.64
C PHE A 69 -39.20 -29.80 -14.46
N GLU A 70 -39.93 -28.77 -14.07
CA GLU A 70 -40.91 -28.83 -12.99
C GLU A 70 -42.27 -29.28 -13.52
N GLY A 71 -42.72 -30.45 -13.09
CA GLY A 71 -43.98 -31.02 -13.55
C GLY A 71 -45.25 -30.30 -13.05
N ALA A 72 -45.17 -29.57 -11.96
CA ALA A 72 -46.34 -28.85 -11.44
C ALA A 72 -46.68 -27.59 -12.27
N THR A 73 -45.67 -26.91 -12.78
CA THR A 73 -45.84 -25.70 -13.61
C THR A 73 -45.63 -25.97 -15.08
N ASN A 74 -45.15 -27.16 -15.47
CA ASN A 74 -44.70 -27.51 -16.82
C ASN A 74 -43.65 -26.51 -17.34
N GLN A 75 -42.70 -26.13 -16.55
CA GLN A 75 -41.67 -25.16 -16.90
C GLN A 75 -40.26 -25.66 -16.51
N TRP A 76 -39.29 -25.19 -17.28
CA TRP A 76 -37.89 -25.32 -16.92
C TRP A 76 -37.52 -24.32 -15.84
N GLN A 77 -36.85 -24.78 -14.78
CA GLN A 77 -36.37 -23.99 -13.69
C GLN A 77 -34.83 -24.06 -13.65
N LYS A 78 -34.20 -23.01 -13.20
CA LYS A 78 -32.74 -22.94 -13.00
C LYS A 78 -32.39 -23.17 -11.54
N ILE A 79 -31.52 -24.16 -11.30
CA ILE A 79 -30.74 -24.16 -10.04
C ILE A 79 -29.40 -23.55 -10.37
N ASP A 80 -29.12 -22.42 -9.76
CA ASP A 80 -27.86 -21.70 -9.88
C ASP A 80 -26.81 -22.37 -9.00
N ASN A 81 -25.85 -23.06 -9.62
CA ASN A 81 -24.71 -23.68 -8.94
C ASN A 81 -23.41 -22.91 -9.19
N HIS A 82 -23.50 -21.74 -9.82
CA HIS A 82 -22.32 -20.96 -10.20
C HIS A 82 -21.81 -20.08 -9.06
N ASP A 83 -22.70 -19.60 -8.21
CA ASP A 83 -22.36 -18.72 -7.10
C ASP A 83 -21.82 -19.50 -5.87
N ILE A 84 -20.80 -20.34 -6.09
CA ILE A 84 -20.03 -20.85 -4.95
C ILE A 84 -19.19 -19.71 -4.44
N VAL A 85 -19.68 -18.98 -3.44
CA VAL A 85 -18.86 -18.05 -2.68
C VAL A 85 -17.71 -18.84 -2.06
N SER A 86 -16.49 -18.53 -2.46
CA SER A 86 -15.29 -19.27 -2.05
C SER A 86 -14.95 -19.13 -0.57
N TYR A 87 -15.66 -18.25 0.17
CA TYR A 87 -15.56 -18.09 1.62
C TYR A 87 -16.92 -17.82 2.25
N ASN A 88 -17.15 -18.39 3.43
CA ASN A 88 -18.42 -18.23 4.14
C ASN A 88 -18.46 -17.02 5.08
N THR A 89 -17.33 -16.63 5.64
CA THR A 89 -17.26 -15.55 6.62
C THR A 89 -15.90 -14.86 6.54
N ILE A 90 -15.91 -13.55 6.53
CA ILE A 90 -14.73 -12.71 6.80
C ILE A 90 -14.98 -12.02 8.13
N GLN A 91 -13.97 -12.03 9.00
CA GLN A 91 -14.01 -11.37 10.30
C GLN A 91 -12.81 -10.43 10.42
N ASP A 92 -13.05 -9.27 11.03
CA ASP A 92 -12.02 -8.36 11.49
C ASP A 92 -12.01 -8.40 13.02
N GLU A 93 -10.93 -8.90 13.62
CA GLU A 93 -10.76 -9.08 15.07
C GLU A 93 -11.94 -9.83 15.76
N GLY A 94 -12.52 -10.79 15.04
CA GLY A 94 -13.66 -11.58 15.53
C GLY A 94 -15.04 -10.97 15.25
N VAL A 95 -15.11 -9.79 14.64
CA VAL A 95 -16.38 -9.16 14.21
C VAL A 95 -16.64 -9.54 12.76
N SER A 96 -17.81 -10.15 12.50
CA SER A 96 -18.18 -10.57 11.14
C SER A 96 -18.46 -9.36 10.25
N LEU A 97 -17.84 -9.34 9.09
CA LEU A 97 -18.10 -8.36 8.03
C LEU A 97 -19.20 -8.86 7.08
N PRO A 98 -19.97 -7.95 6.47
CA PRO A 98 -20.96 -8.33 5.46
C PRO A 98 -20.29 -9.05 4.29
N GLN A 99 -20.85 -10.17 3.86
CA GLN A 99 -20.39 -10.90 2.68
C GLN A 99 -20.54 -10.03 1.42
N ARG A 100 -19.51 -10.00 0.57
CA ARG A 100 -19.46 -9.24 -0.68
C ARG A 100 -18.95 -10.13 -1.81
N GLN A 101 -19.35 -9.80 -3.04
CA GLN A 101 -18.84 -10.49 -4.25
C GLN A 101 -17.39 -10.18 -4.56
N VAL A 102 -16.88 -9.06 -4.08
CA VAL A 102 -15.49 -8.62 -4.28
C VAL A 102 -14.82 -8.44 -2.94
N LEU A 103 -13.65 -9.05 -2.78
CA LEU A 103 -12.73 -8.84 -1.68
C LEU A 103 -11.51 -8.11 -2.24
N ASP A 104 -11.30 -6.86 -1.80
CA ASP A 104 -10.21 -6.00 -2.25
C ASP A 104 -9.22 -5.81 -1.10
N PHE A 105 -7.96 -6.16 -1.34
CA PHE A 105 -6.87 -6.00 -0.39
C PHE A 105 -6.06 -4.77 -0.78
N GLN A 106 -6.07 -3.74 0.07
CA GLN A 106 -5.39 -2.48 -0.18
C GLN A 106 -4.25 -2.24 0.81
N GLY A 107 -3.15 -1.66 0.34
CA GLY A 107 -2.01 -1.24 1.15
C GLY A 107 -0.67 -1.65 0.56
N ILE A 108 0.39 -0.90 0.89
CA ILE A 108 1.75 -1.10 0.36
C ILE A 108 2.35 -2.46 0.77
N GLY A 109 1.87 -3.05 1.87
CA GLY A 109 2.35 -4.32 2.41
C GLY A 109 1.51 -5.53 2.01
N VAL A 110 0.55 -5.38 1.11
CA VAL A 110 -0.34 -6.47 0.68
C VAL A 110 -0.11 -6.73 -0.81
N ASP A 111 0.24 -7.97 -1.13
CA ASP A 111 0.37 -8.47 -2.49
C ASP A 111 -0.56 -9.67 -2.67
N ALA A 112 -1.51 -9.58 -3.60
CA ALA A 112 -2.45 -10.64 -3.92
C ALA A 112 -2.21 -11.13 -5.34
N GLN A 113 -1.88 -12.41 -5.50
CA GLN A 113 -1.55 -13.03 -6.79
C GLN A 113 -2.36 -14.30 -7.00
N ASP A 114 -2.71 -14.58 -8.26
CA ASP A 114 -3.24 -15.89 -8.67
C ASP A 114 -2.07 -16.84 -8.99
N ILE A 115 -1.85 -17.81 -8.13
CA ILE A 115 -0.76 -18.78 -8.28
C ILE A 115 -1.33 -20.21 -8.23
N GLY A 116 -1.31 -20.88 -9.37
CA GLY A 116 -1.71 -22.28 -9.47
C GLY A 116 -3.17 -22.54 -9.06
N GLY A 117 -4.08 -21.66 -9.45
CA GLY A 117 -5.51 -21.75 -9.15
C GLY A 117 -5.87 -21.39 -7.70
N LYS A 118 -5.00 -20.64 -7.04
CA LYS A 118 -5.24 -20.09 -5.69
C LYS A 118 -4.93 -18.61 -5.67
N THR A 119 -5.77 -17.82 -4.99
CA THR A 119 -5.40 -16.46 -4.61
C THR A 119 -4.48 -16.55 -3.40
N VAL A 120 -3.20 -16.22 -3.59
CA VAL A 120 -2.21 -16.11 -2.52
C VAL A 120 -2.13 -14.66 -2.12
N VAL A 121 -2.52 -14.37 -0.88
CA VAL A 121 -2.36 -13.04 -0.30
C VAL A 121 -1.12 -13.07 0.59
N THR A 122 -0.10 -12.36 0.16
CA THR A 122 1.12 -12.15 0.95
C THR A 122 0.98 -10.84 1.69
N ILE A 123 0.87 -10.92 3.00
CA ILE A 123 0.98 -9.75 3.86
C ILE A 123 2.44 -9.71 4.29
N LEU A 124 3.18 -8.75 3.77
CA LEU A 124 4.52 -8.49 4.27
C LEU A 124 4.38 -8.17 5.75
N GLN A 125 4.76 -9.13 6.59
CA GLN A 125 4.81 -8.88 8.03
C GLN A 125 5.81 -7.74 8.23
N GLY A 126 5.27 -6.53 8.29
CA GLY A 126 6.02 -5.38 8.76
C GLY A 126 6.58 -5.72 10.14
N LEU A 127 7.78 -5.28 10.40
CA LEU A 127 8.29 -5.08 11.75
C LEU A 127 7.16 -4.57 12.66
N PRO A 128 7.23 -4.79 13.99
CA PRO A 128 6.14 -4.48 14.93
C PRO A 128 5.45 -3.16 14.58
N ALA A 129 4.13 -3.10 14.67
CA ALA A 129 3.26 -2.03 14.16
C ALA A 129 3.65 -0.60 14.56
N THR A 130 4.61 -0.43 15.45
CA THR A 130 5.05 0.85 16.01
C THR A 130 6.38 1.37 15.45
N ALA A 131 7.27 0.50 14.91
CA ALA A 131 8.56 0.93 14.39
C ALA A 131 9.02 0.03 13.24
N TYR A 132 9.31 0.62 12.07
CA TYR A 132 9.82 -0.12 10.90
C TYR A 132 10.66 0.78 9.99
N GLY A 133 11.59 0.15 9.28
CA GLY A 133 12.40 0.83 8.27
C GLY A 133 11.55 1.23 7.06
N LEU A 134 11.67 2.50 6.69
CA LEU A 134 10.98 3.04 5.51
C LEU A 134 11.92 3.13 4.32
N TYR A 135 13.18 3.47 4.56
CA TYR A 135 14.17 3.64 3.52
C TYR A 135 15.57 3.31 4.04
N ALA A 136 16.36 2.65 3.22
CA ALA A 136 17.79 2.43 3.47
C ALA A 136 18.59 2.73 2.21
N GLN A 137 19.57 3.62 2.31
CA GLN A 137 20.47 3.99 1.23
C GLN A 137 21.40 2.83 0.91
N THR A 138 21.58 2.53 -0.38
CA THR A 138 22.45 1.45 -0.89
C THR A 138 23.60 1.94 -1.77
N ALA A 139 23.60 3.23 -2.09
CA ALA A 139 24.66 3.89 -2.85
C ALA A 139 24.90 5.29 -2.29
N ASN A 140 26.13 5.78 -2.37
CA ASN A 140 26.47 7.14 -1.95
C ASN A 140 25.58 8.18 -2.67
N SER A 141 25.27 9.27 -1.98
CA SER A 141 24.68 10.42 -2.64
C SER A 141 25.67 11.04 -3.64
N VAL A 142 25.12 11.80 -4.59
CA VAL A 142 25.97 12.63 -5.45
C VAL A 142 26.65 13.69 -4.58
N PRO A 143 27.99 13.84 -4.64
CA PRO A 143 28.68 14.86 -3.86
C PRO A 143 28.23 16.27 -4.21
N VAL A 144 27.86 17.04 -3.18
CA VAL A 144 27.60 18.47 -3.29
C VAL A 144 28.95 19.18 -3.13
N THR A 145 29.60 19.46 -4.27
CA THR A 145 30.98 19.97 -4.28
C THR A 145 31.14 21.19 -5.15
N ALA A 146 31.96 22.14 -4.71
CA ALA A 146 32.31 23.36 -5.45
C ALA A 146 31.09 24.08 -6.05
N THR A 147 29.98 24.14 -5.32
CA THR A 147 28.71 24.71 -5.82
C THR A 147 27.96 25.42 -4.68
N ILE A 148 27.23 26.48 -5.06
CA ILE A 148 26.25 27.15 -4.19
C ILE A 148 24.82 26.69 -4.48
N ILE A 149 24.66 25.67 -5.32
CA ILE A 149 23.32 25.15 -5.66
C ILE A 149 22.93 24.12 -4.59
N GLU A 150 21.74 24.32 -4.01
CA GLU A 150 21.13 23.36 -3.11
C GLU A 150 20.96 21.99 -3.79
N SER A 151 21.46 20.94 -3.17
CA SER A 151 21.41 19.58 -3.74
C SER A 151 21.14 18.55 -2.65
N SER A 152 20.49 17.46 -3.05
CA SER A 152 20.13 16.36 -2.14
C SER A 152 21.35 15.65 -1.58
N LEU A 153 21.29 15.30 -0.30
CA LEU A 153 22.23 14.43 0.40
C LEU A 153 21.74 12.98 0.50
N ILE A 154 20.62 12.63 -0.14
CA ILE A 154 20.09 11.27 -0.12
C ILE A 154 20.54 10.54 -1.39
N GLY A 155 21.22 9.42 -1.23
CA GLY A 155 21.62 8.55 -2.33
C GLY A 155 20.50 7.56 -2.72
N ALA A 156 20.74 6.77 -3.76
CA ALA A 156 19.83 5.70 -4.15
C ALA A 156 19.72 4.64 -3.06
N GLY A 157 18.54 4.02 -2.92
CA GLY A 157 18.29 3.04 -1.87
C GLY A 157 17.03 2.20 -2.10
N LEU A 158 16.70 1.40 -1.10
CA LEU A 158 15.51 0.55 -1.05
C LEU A 158 14.46 1.14 -0.10
N GLY A 159 13.20 0.93 -0.42
CA GLY A 159 12.07 1.46 0.35
C GLY A 159 11.49 2.73 -0.25
N THR A 160 10.86 3.55 0.58
CA THR A 160 10.19 4.78 0.14
C THR A 160 10.53 5.96 1.03
N LEU A 161 10.69 7.12 0.40
CA LEU A 161 10.79 8.44 1.04
C LEU A 161 9.46 9.20 0.95
N SER A 162 8.46 8.59 0.33
CA SER A 162 7.18 9.25 0.04
C SER A 162 6.05 8.68 0.88
N VAL A 163 5.20 9.57 1.36
CA VAL A 163 3.93 9.25 2.01
C VAL A 163 2.81 9.69 1.06
N PRO A 164 1.85 8.81 0.74
CA PRO A 164 0.71 9.17 -0.11
C PRO A 164 -0.12 10.32 0.47
N ALA A 165 -0.91 10.96 -0.37
CA ALA A 165 -1.90 11.95 0.06
C ALA A 165 -2.79 11.35 1.16
N ASN A 166 -3.00 12.11 2.23
CA ASN A 166 -3.76 11.72 3.42
C ASN A 166 -3.20 10.48 4.18
N GLY A 167 -1.94 10.09 3.92
CA GLY A 167 -1.30 8.94 4.56
C GLY A 167 -0.70 9.22 5.95
N PHE A 168 -0.69 10.47 6.41
CA PHE A 168 -0.27 10.82 7.76
C PHE A 168 -1.43 10.80 8.75
N PHE A 169 -1.11 10.58 10.01
CA PHE A 169 -2.03 10.76 11.14
C PHE A 169 -1.33 11.54 12.27
N PRO A 170 -2.07 12.23 13.13
CA PRO A 170 -1.49 12.92 14.28
C PRO A 170 -0.73 11.95 15.19
N GLY A 171 0.50 12.31 15.56
CA GLY A 171 1.40 11.44 16.32
C GLY A 171 2.37 10.62 15.46
N ALA A 172 2.12 10.43 14.16
CA ALA A 172 3.09 9.75 13.29
C ALA A 172 4.47 10.40 13.42
N SER A 173 5.45 9.61 13.85
CA SER A 173 6.79 10.06 14.17
C SER A 173 7.85 9.27 13.44
N PHE A 174 8.88 9.96 12.99
CA PHE A 174 9.92 9.40 12.13
C PHE A 174 11.30 9.85 12.60
N ARG A 175 12.30 9.00 12.34
CA ARG A 175 13.71 9.28 12.57
C ARG A 175 14.51 8.88 11.35
N GLY A 176 15.34 9.83 10.89
CA GLY A 176 16.37 9.59 9.89
C GLY A 176 17.73 9.78 10.51
N ASP A 177 18.61 8.80 10.34
CA ASP A 177 20.01 8.89 10.71
C ASP A 177 20.85 8.74 9.45
N PHE A 178 21.77 9.66 9.22
CA PHE A 178 22.63 9.66 8.06
C PHE A 178 23.99 10.28 8.34
N GLY A 179 24.94 9.97 7.51
CA GLY A 179 26.31 10.44 7.63
C GLY A 179 27.11 10.09 6.40
N GLY A 180 28.34 10.54 6.40
CA GLY A 180 29.26 10.34 5.30
C GLY A 180 30.55 11.10 5.50
N VAL A 181 31.12 11.59 4.40
CA VAL A 181 32.39 12.31 4.40
C VAL A 181 32.19 13.74 3.90
N MET A 182 32.90 14.68 4.50
CA MET A 182 32.91 16.07 4.09
C MET A 182 34.28 16.70 4.13
N SER A 183 34.44 17.73 3.33
CA SER A 183 35.51 18.72 3.39
C SER A 183 34.91 20.10 3.39
N ALA A 184 35.51 21.03 4.16
CA ALA A 184 35.04 22.41 4.21
C ALA A 184 36.23 23.36 4.26
N LYS A 185 36.14 24.43 3.51
CA LYS A 185 37.05 25.58 3.62
C LYS A 185 36.74 26.30 4.92
N ASN A 186 37.81 26.70 5.63
CA ASN A 186 37.67 27.46 6.88
C ASN A 186 36.80 28.72 6.68
N ASN A 187 35.85 28.93 7.59
CA ASN A 187 34.88 30.02 7.61
C ASN A 187 33.83 30.02 6.45
N ASP A 188 33.80 29.01 5.61
CA ASP A 188 32.66 28.83 4.70
C ASP A 188 31.46 28.26 5.51
N THR A 189 30.26 28.53 5.02
CA THR A 189 29.06 28.02 5.70
C THR A 189 28.40 26.90 4.90
N ILE A 190 27.80 25.98 5.63
CA ILE A 190 26.86 25.00 5.12
C ILE A 190 25.45 25.30 5.62
N ARG A 191 24.45 25.03 4.82
CA ARG A 191 23.04 25.12 5.18
C ARG A 191 22.37 23.81 4.88
N ILE A 192 21.74 23.21 5.88
CA ILE A 192 21.02 21.94 5.76
C ILE A 192 19.53 22.22 5.85
N ARG A 193 18.76 21.72 4.86
CA ARG A 193 17.30 21.82 4.86
C ARG A 193 16.68 20.43 4.86
N ILE A 194 15.59 20.29 5.59
CA ILE A 194 14.71 19.13 5.56
C ILE A 194 13.47 19.55 4.82
N LYS A 195 13.10 18.83 3.77
CA LYS A 195 12.06 19.23 2.83
C LYS A 195 11.04 18.13 2.59
N SER A 196 9.84 18.54 2.20
CA SER A 196 8.86 17.67 1.55
C SER A 196 8.60 18.22 0.14
N GLY A 197 9.21 17.59 -0.85
CA GLY A 197 9.24 18.13 -2.20
C GLY A 197 9.86 19.55 -2.23
N SER A 198 9.11 20.55 -2.64
CA SER A 198 9.56 21.97 -2.63
C SER A 198 9.35 22.67 -1.29
N VAL A 199 8.58 22.10 -0.37
CA VAL A 199 8.25 22.70 0.94
C VAL A 199 9.41 22.48 1.91
N VAL A 200 9.96 23.58 2.45
CA VAL A 200 10.97 23.53 3.52
C VAL A 200 10.28 23.25 4.84
N LEU A 201 10.56 22.12 5.45
CA LEU A 201 10.01 21.72 6.76
C LEU A 201 10.87 22.29 7.89
N ALA A 202 12.17 22.28 7.72
CA ALA A 202 13.12 22.88 8.65
C ALA A 202 14.40 23.33 7.94
N ASP A 203 15.04 24.33 8.47
CA ASP A 203 16.21 24.99 7.90
C ASP A 203 17.21 25.34 9.02
N SER A 204 18.44 24.87 8.90
CA SER A 204 19.49 25.17 9.86
C SER A 204 19.94 26.62 9.82
N GLY A 205 19.59 27.36 8.75
CA GLY A 205 20.32 28.58 8.40
C GLY A 205 21.79 28.28 8.01
N PRO A 206 22.55 29.30 7.60
CA PRO A 206 23.98 29.15 7.31
C PRO A 206 24.78 28.89 8.60
N GLN A 207 25.50 27.79 8.65
CA GLN A 207 26.33 27.37 9.78
C GLN A 207 27.81 27.43 9.39
N THR A 208 28.61 28.22 10.12
CA THR A 208 30.05 28.38 9.85
C THR A 208 30.79 27.14 10.23
N LEU A 209 31.65 26.64 9.34
CA LEU A 209 32.46 25.45 9.55
C LEU A 209 33.96 25.79 9.75
N PRO A 210 34.68 25.00 10.52
CA PRO A 210 36.12 25.03 10.55
C PRO A 210 36.71 24.43 9.27
N SER A 211 38.04 24.42 9.15
CA SER A 211 38.68 23.64 8.10
C SER A 211 38.50 22.14 8.37
N ILE A 212 37.89 21.47 7.37
CA ILE A 212 37.64 20.04 7.40
C ILE A 212 38.24 19.44 6.13
N THR A 213 38.88 18.27 6.22
CA THR A 213 39.47 17.56 5.08
C THR A 213 39.13 16.07 5.18
N ASN A 214 38.22 15.61 4.35
CA ASN A 214 37.80 14.19 4.25
C ASN A 214 37.47 13.56 5.61
N ASN A 215 36.79 14.28 6.47
CA ASN A 215 36.39 13.79 7.79
C ASN A 215 34.93 13.37 7.82
N VAL A 216 34.59 12.53 8.78
CA VAL A 216 33.25 12.02 9.01
C VAL A 216 32.34 13.13 9.54
N TRP A 217 31.12 13.16 9.05
CA TRP A 217 30.01 13.90 9.60
C TRP A 217 28.82 12.98 9.86
N GLN A 218 27.94 13.38 10.76
CA GLN A 218 26.70 12.68 11.09
C GLN A 218 25.56 13.67 11.25
N CYS A 219 24.35 13.26 10.88
CA CYS A 219 23.15 14.02 11.12
C CYS A 219 22.01 13.09 11.53
N SER A 220 21.25 13.53 12.52
CA SER A 220 20.02 12.89 12.94
C SER A 220 18.87 13.86 12.77
N ILE A 221 17.80 13.40 12.12
CA ILE A 221 16.55 14.16 11.96
C ILE A 221 15.41 13.42 12.62
N ASN A 222 14.57 14.15 13.33
CA ASN A 222 13.36 13.62 13.93
C ASN A 222 12.20 14.54 13.56
N PHE A 223 11.06 13.96 13.20
CA PHE A 223 9.88 14.75 12.94
C PHE A 223 8.59 14.03 13.35
N THR A 224 7.64 14.81 13.84
CA THR A 224 6.35 14.33 14.31
C THR A 224 5.23 15.17 13.69
N ILE A 225 4.23 14.50 13.17
CA ILE A 225 3.00 15.11 12.67
C ILE A 225 2.12 15.45 13.86
N ARG A 226 1.81 16.75 14.06
CA ARG A 226 0.95 17.22 15.15
C ARG A 226 -0.50 17.37 14.74
N ALA A 227 -0.73 17.74 13.48
CA ALA A 227 -2.06 17.85 12.90
C ALA A 227 -2.00 17.52 11.42
N VAL A 228 -3.09 16.99 10.87
CA VAL A 228 -3.26 16.66 9.45
C VAL A 228 -4.26 17.61 8.80
N GLY A 229 -4.12 17.85 7.49
CA GLY A 229 -4.98 18.74 6.71
C GLY A 229 -4.19 19.47 5.63
N GLY A 230 -4.79 20.47 5.01
CA GLY A 230 -4.13 21.36 4.05
C GLY A 230 -3.15 22.31 4.72
N ALA A 231 -2.43 23.09 3.90
CA ALA A 231 -1.53 24.14 4.36
C ALA A 231 -2.26 25.13 5.29
N GLY A 232 -1.64 25.45 6.43
CA GLY A 232 -2.26 26.28 7.49
C GLY A 232 -3.15 25.50 8.47
N VAL A 233 -3.44 24.24 8.22
CA VAL A 233 -4.17 23.32 9.11
C VAL A 233 -3.25 22.21 9.63
N ALA A 234 -2.49 21.59 8.72
CA ALA A 234 -1.50 20.59 9.09
C ALA A 234 -0.34 21.23 9.89
N SER A 235 0.27 20.42 10.76
CA SER A 235 1.42 20.86 11.56
C SER A 235 2.42 19.73 11.73
N ILE A 236 3.69 20.05 11.53
CA ILE A 236 4.83 19.16 11.74
C ILE A 236 5.88 19.85 12.60
N VAL A 237 6.45 19.14 13.55
CA VAL A 237 7.65 19.58 14.26
C VAL A 237 8.83 18.77 13.77
N THR A 238 9.93 19.44 13.47
CA THR A 238 11.15 18.82 12.96
C THR A 238 12.34 19.27 13.81
N LEU A 239 13.17 18.33 14.22
CA LEU A 239 14.43 18.54 14.91
C LEU A 239 15.56 17.95 14.07
N GLY A 240 16.62 18.74 13.81
CA GLY A 240 17.84 18.28 13.18
C GLY A 240 19.03 18.49 14.12
N VAL A 241 19.97 17.55 14.10
CA VAL A 241 21.25 17.64 14.81
C VAL A 241 22.35 17.21 13.85
N PHE A 242 23.31 18.07 13.60
CA PHE A 242 24.44 17.82 12.71
C PHE A 242 25.75 17.87 13.52
N HIS A 243 26.63 16.93 13.27
CA HIS A 243 27.97 16.86 13.85
C HIS A 243 29.02 16.70 12.76
N ASP A 244 30.12 17.43 12.87
CA ASP A 244 31.29 17.31 12.02
C ASP A 244 32.55 17.07 12.87
N THR A 245 33.59 16.56 12.22
CA THR A 245 34.89 16.30 12.88
C THR A 245 35.96 17.22 12.34
N LYS A 246 36.56 18.05 13.20
CA LYS A 246 37.66 18.94 12.83
C LYS A 246 38.91 18.19 12.41
N THR A 247 39.56 18.64 11.35
CA THR A 247 40.83 18.07 10.91
C THR A 247 41.96 18.39 11.90
N SER A 248 41.92 19.55 12.55
CA SER A 248 43.02 20.03 13.36
C SER A 248 43.32 19.18 14.65
N ASN A 249 42.28 18.59 15.23
CA ASN A 249 42.40 17.88 16.50
C ASN A 249 41.45 16.70 16.69
N GLY A 250 40.64 16.37 15.67
CA GLY A 250 39.66 15.28 15.73
C GLY A 250 38.47 15.54 16.66
N THR A 251 38.30 16.77 17.17
CA THR A 251 37.14 17.13 17.99
C THR A 251 35.88 17.16 17.13
N GLN A 252 34.77 16.67 17.68
CA GLN A 252 33.47 16.83 17.09
C GLN A 252 32.87 18.18 17.49
N GLU A 253 32.34 18.91 16.51
CA GLU A 253 31.51 20.09 16.67
C GLU A 253 30.19 19.87 15.94
N GLY A 254 29.29 20.80 16.05
CA GLY A 254 28.04 20.69 15.37
C GLY A 254 27.02 21.73 15.77
N PHE A 255 25.84 21.60 15.20
CA PHE A 255 24.73 22.51 15.42
C PHE A 255 23.41 21.74 15.43
N ALA A 256 22.43 22.30 16.10
CA ALA A 256 21.07 21.76 16.14
C ALA A 256 20.08 22.84 15.79
N TRP A 257 18.97 22.43 15.18
CA TRP A 257 17.88 23.34 14.86
C TRP A 257 16.53 22.61 15.02
N ASN A 258 15.50 23.38 15.30
CA ASN A 258 14.14 22.86 15.31
C ASN A 258 13.19 23.86 14.66
N THR A 259 12.14 23.33 14.05
CA THR A 259 11.13 24.13 13.37
C THR A 259 9.77 23.49 13.56
N VAL A 260 8.77 24.33 13.79
CA VAL A 260 7.37 23.95 13.67
C VAL A 260 6.84 24.57 12.39
N ASN A 261 6.50 23.75 11.40
CA ASN A 261 5.84 24.21 10.19
C ASN A 261 4.34 23.90 10.29
N ASN A 262 3.55 24.97 10.41
CA ASN A 262 2.10 24.93 10.43
C ASN A 262 1.48 25.88 9.40
N THR A 263 2.27 26.34 8.44
CA THR A 263 1.81 27.32 7.43
C THR A 263 1.83 26.76 6.01
N THR A 264 2.87 26.00 5.67
CA THR A 264 3.08 25.49 4.31
C THR A 264 3.08 23.95 4.24
N PHE A 265 3.17 23.26 5.39
CA PHE A 265 3.04 21.82 5.42
C PHE A 265 1.59 21.41 5.10
N ASP A 266 1.46 20.42 4.21
CA ASP A 266 0.18 19.96 3.69
C ASP A 266 0.19 18.43 3.60
N THR A 267 -0.72 17.76 4.31
CA THR A 267 -0.83 16.29 4.30
C THR A 267 -1.85 15.77 3.30
N THR A 268 -2.59 16.65 2.63
CA THR A 268 -3.59 16.25 1.62
C THR A 268 -2.94 15.90 0.27
N GLY A 269 -1.68 16.32 0.06
CA GLY A 269 -0.86 15.94 -1.07
C GLY A 269 0.16 14.85 -0.76
N ILE A 270 0.86 14.39 -1.79
CA ILE A 270 2.00 13.45 -1.64
C ILE A 270 3.15 14.23 -0.98
N ASN A 271 3.74 13.64 0.06
CA ASN A 271 4.90 14.18 0.76
C ASN A 271 6.12 13.30 0.51
N THR A 272 7.18 13.87 -0.08
CA THR A 272 8.44 13.15 -0.34
C THR A 272 9.57 13.83 0.43
N LEU A 273 10.16 13.10 1.38
CA LEU A 273 11.28 13.58 2.17
C LEU A 273 12.51 13.79 1.30
N ASP A 274 13.13 14.94 1.47
CA ASP A 274 14.49 15.22 1.00
C ASP A 274 15.28 15.95 2.10
N VAL A 275 16.57 15.72 2.13
CA VAL A 275 17.53 16.45 2.97
C VAL A 275 18.60 17.00 2.06
N THR A 276 18.75 18.30 2.07
CA THR A 276 19.61 19.01 1.12
C THR A 276 20.72 19.78 1.81
N ALA A 277 21.82 19.98 1.11
CA ALA A 277 22.91 20.86 1.52
C ALA A 277 23.14 21.98 0.49
N GLU A 278 23.54 23.13 1.00
CA GLU A 278 23.96 24.30 0.22
C GLU A 278 25.21 24.93 0.83
N TRP A 279 26.23 25.16 0.00
CA TRP A 279 27.45 25.86 0.45
C TRP A 279 27.33 27.37 0.20
N SER A 280 28.02 28.16 1.01
CA SER A 280 28.11 29.60 0.83
C SER A 280 29.03 30.04 -0.32
N SER A 281 29.88 29.14 -0.80
CA SER A 281 30.83 29.42 -1.88
C SER A 281 31.05 28.19 -2.76
N ASN A 282 31.48 28.46 -4.00
CA ASN A 282 31.87 27.42 -4.95
C ASN A 282 33.37 27.01 -4.79
N SER A 283 33.89 27.07 -3.59
CA SER A 283 35.25 26.65 -3.29
C SER A 283 35.45 25.16 -3.61
N PRO A 284 36.54 24.78 -4.30
CA PRO A 284 36.85 23.36 -4.55
C PRO A 284 37.21 22.59 -3.27
N LEU A 285 37.40 23.27 -2.15
CA LEU A 285 37.62 22.64 -0.84
C LEU A 285 36.31 22.23 -0.15
N ASN A 286 35.18 22.66 -0.68
CA ASN A 286 33.86 22.30 -0.15
C ASN A 286 33.31 21.08 -0.87
N SER A 287 33.03 20.04 -0.10
CA SER A 287 32.39 18.80 -0.58
C SER A 287 31.67 18.11 0.56
N ILE A 288 30.49 17.59 0.32
CA ILE A 288 29.74 16.74 1.26
C ILE A 288 28.95 15.70 0.48
N TYR A 289 28.95 14.47 0.96
CA TYR A 289 28.07 13.40 0.48
C TYR A 289 27.72 12.46 1.64
N SER A 290 26.58 11.79 1.54
CA SER A 290 26.23 10.70 2.44
C SER A 290 26.64 9.36 1.85
N ASP A 291 27.11 8.46 2.67
CA ASP A 291 27.35 7.05 2.37
C ASP A 291 26.35 6.12 3.09
N ILE A 292 25.63 6.66 4.05
CA ILE A 292 24.55 5.98 4.77
C ILE A 292 23.40 6.93 5.05
N PHE A 293 22.17 6.48 4.78
CA PHE A 293 20.92 7.09 5.25
C PHE A 293 19.91 5.99 5.55
N VAL A 294 19.33 6.02 6.74
CA VAL A 294 18.26 5.12 7.17
C VAL A 294 17.11 5.96 7.71
N LEU A 295 15.92 5.77 7.16
CA LEU A 295 14.69 6.39 7.65
C LEU A 295 13.80 5.34 8.27
N ASN A 296 13.38 5.58 9.51
CA ASN A 296 12.50 4.71 10.27
C ASN A 296 11.23 5.43 10.69
N LYS A 297 10.11 4.74 10.68
CA LYS A 297 8.93 5.13 11.44
C LYS A 297 9.10 4.62 12.87
N ILE A 298 8.93 5.50 13.86
CA ILE A 298 9.11 5.18 15.29
C ILE A 298 7.78 5.19 16.05
N TYR A 299 6.74 5.77 15.47
CA TYR A 299 5.35 5.74 15.99
C TYR A 299 4.33 5.96 14.86
#